data_14ddaeb7387aa032ae7de3025d188912
#
_entry.id   14ddaeb7387aa032ae7de3025d188912
#
_cell.length_a   1.000
_cell.length_b   1.000
_cell.length_c   1.000
_cell.angle_alpha   90.00
_cell.angle_beta   90.00
_cell.angle_gamma   90.00
#
_symmetry.space_group_name_H-M   'P 1'
#
loop_
_entity.id
_entity.type
_entity.pdbx_description
1 polymer ?
#
loop_
_entity_poly.entity_id
_entity_poly.type
_entity_poly.pdbx_seq_one_letter_code
_entity_poly.pdbx_strand_id
1 'polypeptide(L)'
;VFLSKVIIKPITAIVERVEDIANGEGDLTKRLSINSTDELGELADWFNKFIIKIHSIVLEIASTSQIILVSSNRLSETSLSLSTSTEETSAQSELIASASTEMSQSVQVIASSVEEMSISIEEVARRASDYAAISRDANKTAIETNLIVNKLGEDAKDIGKVIESIADIASQTHLLSLNAAIEAASAGEAGKGFAVVASEVKELAKQSAISSQEIKEKIQSIQKNTENTISAINKIVATISKVNDISSTIASAV
;
A
#
# COMPACT_ATOMS: atom_id res chain seq x y z
N VAL A 1 96.19 72.83 6.51
CA VAL A 1 95.30 72.66 5.37
C VAL A 1 95.18 71.13 5.00
N PHE A 2 96.28 70.37 4.99
CA PHE A 2 96.31 68.94 4.60
C PHE A 2 95.59 68.07 5.61
N LEU A 3 95.78 68.17 6.92
CA LEU A 3 95.15 67.41 7.98
C LEU A 3 93.64 67.65 8.00
N SER A 4 93.17 68.82 7.71
CA SER A 4 91.74 69.16 7.69
C SER A 4 90.98 68.49 6.51
N LYS A 5 91.63 68.33 5.33
CA LYS A 5 91.00 67.71 4.15
C LYS A 5 90.99 66.19 4.20
N VAL A 6 92.11 65.62 4.76
CA VAL A 6 92.32 64.18 4.70
C VAL A 6 91.66 63.42 5.92
N ILE A 7 91.57 64.06 7.06
CA ILE A 7 91.08 63.42 8.29
C ILE A 7 89.80 64.06 8.79
N ILE A 8 89.74 65.41 8.95
CA ILE A 8 88.60 66.03 9.63
C ILE A 8 87.36 66.01 8.75
N LYS A 9 87.42 66.29 7.44
CA LYS A 9 86.25 66.29 6.57
C LYS A 9 85.55 64.91 6.45
N PRO A 10 86.26 63.81 6.23
CA PRO A 10 85.65 62.47 6.22
C PRO A 10 85.00 62.11 7.55
N ILE A 11 85.64 62.37 8.68
CA ILE A 11 85.07 62.10 10.00
C ILE A 11 83.79 62.91 10.21
N THR A 12 83.82 64.22 9.89
CA THR A 12 82.60 65.08 9.99
C THR A 12 81.46 64.53 9.10
N ALA A 13 81.78 64.11 7.85
CA ALA A 13 80.74 63.49 6.99
C ALA A 13 80.14 62.21 7.56
N ILE A 14 80.92 61.40 8.26
CA ILE A 14 80.40 60.18 8.97
C ILE A 14 79.55 60.61 10.14
N VAL A 15 80.01 61.55 10.96
CA VAL A 15 79.26 62.08 12.12
C VAL A 15 77.88 62.66 11.68
N GLU A 16 77.91 63.53 10.69
CA GLU A 16 76.68 64.16 10.12
C GLU A 16 75.73 63.12 9.61
N ARG A 17 76.18 62.03 9.02
CA ARG A 17 75.37 60.97 8.49
C ARG A 17 74.81 60.12 9.61
N VAL A 18 75.53 59.79 10.67
CA VAL A 18 75.06 59.10 11.87
C VAL A 18 74.04 59.96 12.58
N GLU A 19 74.26 61.28 12.70
CA GLU A 19 73.37 62.23 13.29
C GLU A 19 72.03 62.34 12.51
N ASP A 20 72.10 62.40 11.16
CA ASP A 20 70.93 62.40 10.28
C ASP A 20 70.07 61.14 10.47
N ILE A 21 70.70 59.97 10.61
CA ILE A 21 70.00 58.69 10.89
C ILE A 21 69.44 58.66 12.31
N ALA A 22 70.13 59.19 13.30
CA ALA A 22 69.72 59.12 14.70
C ALA A 22 68.65 60.16 15.08
N ASN A 23 68.80 61.41 14.58
CA ASN A 23 68.04 62.58 14.98
C ASN A 23 67.21 63.21 13.84
N GLY A 24 67.46 62.80 12.59
CA GLY A 24 66.80 63.32 11.41
C GLY A 24 65.65 62.46 10.94
N GLU A 25 65.31 62.52 9.63
CA GLU A 25 64.22 61.70 9.03
C GLU A 25 64.57 60.18 8.87
N GLY A 26 65.83 59.81 9.24
CA GLY A 26 66.29 58.43 9.17
C GLY A 26 66.40 57.88 7.74
N ASP A 27 66.79 58.75 6.78
CA ASP A 27 66.90 58.38 5.38
C ASP A 27 68.02 57.34 5.15
N LEU A 28 67.65 56.07 5.14
CA LEU A 28 68.53 54.93 4.94
C LEU A 28 68.89 54.73 3.46
N THR A 29 68.46 55.58 2.53
CA THR A 29 68.81 55.47 1.12
C THR A 29 70.17 56.17 0.79
N LYS A 30 70.59 57.15 1.57
CA LYS A 30 71.78 57.89 1.39
C LYS A 30 73.02 57.11 1.82
N ARG A 31 74.15 57.33 1.15
CA ARG A 31 75.44 56.66 1.37
C ARG A 31 76.56 57.64 1.62
N LEU A 32 77.54 57.21 2.39
CA LEU A 32 78.81 57.97 2.53
C LEU A 32 79.65 57.80 1.26
N SER A 33 80.10 58.94 0.68
CA SER A 33 81.02 58.99 -0.44
C SER A 33 82.35 59.50 0.05
N ILE A 34 83.14 58.62 0.66
CA ILE A 34 84.48 58.94 1.16
C ILE A 34 85.52 58.25 0.23
N ASN A 35 86.20 59.04 -0.57
CA ASN A 35 87.22 58.54 -1.50
C ASN A 35 88.57 58.55 -0.74
N SER A 36 88.82 57.56 0.07
CA SER A 36 90.06 57.30 0.75
C SER A 36 90.41 55.81 0.65
N THR A 37 91.68 55.47 0.59
CA THR A 37 92.22 54.11 0.59
C THR A 37 92.80 53.71 1.95
N ASP A 38 92.57 54.53 2.95
CA ASP A 38 93.00 54.34 4.35
C ASP A 38 91.81 53.77 5.24
N GLU A 39 92.05 53.76 6.51
CA GLU A 39 91.07 53.27 7.53
C GLU A 39 89.73 54.05 7.51
N LEU A 40 89.74 55.30 7.04
CA LEU A 40 88.49 56.09 6.90
C LEU A 40 87.64 55.66 5.71
N GLY A 41 88.28 55.24 4.63
CA GLY A 41 87.59 54.62 3.50
C GLY A 41 87.02 53.30 3.85
N GLU A 42 87.74 52.45 4.56
CA GLU A 42 87.25 51.19 5.08
C GLU A 42 86.03 51.38 6.06
N LEU A 43 86.15 52.35 6.96
CA LEU A 43 85.00 52.68 7.88
C LEU A 43 83.73 53.11 7.12
N ALA A 44 83.91 53.91 6.05
CA ALA A 44 82.77 54.34 5.23
C ALA A 44 82.10 53.16 4.50
N ASP A 45 82.87 52.20 4.02
CA ASP A 45 82.37 51.00 3.37
C ASP A 45 81.63 50.12 4.34
N TRP A 46 82.17 49.88 5.53
CA TRP A 46 81.46 49.11 6.56
C TRP A 46 80.16 49.81 7.06
N PHE A 47 80.18 51.13 7.20
CA PHE A 47 79.00 51.91 7.53
C PHE A 47 77.95 51.80 6.43
N ASN A 48 78.31 51.91 5.16
CA ASN A 48 77.41 51.75 4.02
C ASN A 48 76.77 50.33 4.02
N LYS A 49 77.59 49.30 4.25
CA LYS A 49 77.05 47.91 4.39
C LYS A 49 76.03 47.75 5.55
N PHE A 50 76.35 48.40 6.66
CA PHE A 50 75.42 48.39 7.84
C PHE A 50 74.15 49.10 7.47
N ILE A 51 74.15 50.26 6.84
CA ILE A 51 72.94 50.96 6.43
C ILE A 51 72.15 50.17 5.40
N ILE A 52 72.74 49.49 4.45
CA ILE A 52 72.08 48.59 3.49
C ILE A 52 71.36 47.51 4.23
N LYS A 53 72.00 46.88 5.22
CA LYS A 53 71.36 45.80 5.99
C LYS A 53 70.18 46.28 6.81
N ILE A 54 70.29 47.45 7.50
CA ILE A 54 69.17 48.04 8.23
C ILE A 54 68.03 48.41 7.28
N HIS A 55 68.34 49.03 6.14
CA HIS A 55 67.32 49.38 5.12
C HIS A 55 66.53 48.12 4.65
N SER A 56 67.29 47.03 4.34
CA SER A 56 66.63 45.74 3.96
C SER A 56 65.70 45.18 5.05
N ILE A 57 66.12 45.23 6.33
CA ILE A 57 65.31 44.77 7.46
C ILE A 57 64.06 45.61 7.60
N VAL A 58 64.14 46.93 7.49
CA VAL A 58 62.97 47.83 7.56
C VAL A 58 61.99 47.57 6.44
N LEU A 59 62.44 47.33 5.21
CA LEU A 59 61.58 46.96 4.07
C LEU A 59 60.90 45.60 4.30
N GLU A 60 61.64 44.63 4.84
CA GLU A 60 61.05 43.30 5.16
C GLU A 60 59.98 43.40 6.27
N ILE A 61 60.21 44.19 7.32
CA ILE A 61 59.26 44.48 8.37
C ILE A 61 58.00 45.17 7.80
N ALA A 62 58.21 46.19 6.91
CA ALA A 62 57.02 46.85 6.29
C ALA A 62 56.21 45.91 5.43
N SER A 63 56.86 45.05 4.64
CA SER A 63 56.16 44.01 3.84
C SER A 63 55.44 43.02 4.70
N THR A 64 56.11 42.53 5.74
CA THR A 64 55.47 41.56 6.68
C THR A 64 54.30 42.19 7.43
N SER A 65 54.39 43.45 7.84
CA SER A 65 53.30 44.18 8.48
C SER A 65 52.08 44.31 7.55
N GLN A 66 52.33 44.59 6.28
CA GLN A 66 51.24 44.63 5.28
C GLN A 66 50.56 43.27 5.11
N ILE A 67 51.32 42.19 5.08
CA ILE A 67 50.77 40.83 5.01
C ILE A 67 49.92 40.52 6.25
N ILE A 68 50.38 40.92 7.44
CA ILE A 68 49.66 40.74 8.70
C ILE A 68 48.32 41.51 8.67
N LEU A 69 48.29 42.75 8.20
CA LEU A 69 47.08 43.55 8.07
C LEU A 69 46.05 42.88 7.14
N VAL A 70 46.51 42.44 5.95
CA VAL A 70 45.62 41.73 5.01
C VAL A 70 45.10 40.43 5.60
N SER A 71 45.96 39.66 6.26
CA SER A 71 45.58 38.40 6.91
C SER A 71 44.61 38.62 8.05
N SER A 72 44.77 39.66 8.86
CA SER A 72 43.86 40.03 9.96
C SER A 72 42.47 40.42 9.44
N ASN A 73 42.41 41.19 8.34
CA ASN A 73 41.12 41.53 7.74
C ASN A 73 40.39 40.29 7.21
N ARG A 74 41.12 39.39 6.51
CA ARG A 74 40.54 38.11 6.04
C ARG A 74 40.05 37.23 7.19
N LEU A 75 40.82 37.18 8.29
CA LEU A 75 40.40 36.45 9.49
C LEU A 75 39.11 37.02 10.08
N SER A 76 38.98 38.37 10.12
CA SER A 76 37.75 39.03 10.59
C SER A 76 36.52 38.67 9.71
N GLU A 77 36.71 38.75 8.38
CA GLU A 77 35.65 38.36 7.43
C GLU A 77 35.22 36.88 7.59
N THR A 78 36.25 36.00 7.69
CA THR A 78 36.00 34.56 7.89
C THR A 78 35.27 34.29 9.22
N SER A 79 35.65 35.00 10.28
CA SER A 79 34.99 34.87 11.60
C SER A 79 33.54 35.33 11.56
N LEU A 80 33.23 36.40 10.83
CA LEU A 80 31.84 36.86 10.65
C LEU A 80 31.00 35.83 9.87
N SER A 81 31.55 35.32 8.75
CA SER A 81 30.91 34.27 7.96
C SER A 81 30.65 33.00 8.77
N LEU A 82 31.64 32.59 9.60
CA LEU A 82 31.49 31.43 10.50
C LEU A 82 30.39 31.66 11.53
N SER A 83 30.26 32.86 12.09
CA SER A 83 29.20 33.23 13.03
C SER A 83 27.82 33.04 12.39
N THR A 84 27.64 33.61 11.18
CA THR A 84 26.38 33.48 10.42
C THR A 84 26.06 32.02 10.11
N SER A 85 27.02 31.22 9.64
CA SER A 85 26.83 29.81 9.37
C SER A 85 26.50 28.99 10.64
N THR A 86 27.01 29.38 11.78
CA THR A 86 26.71 28.76 13.07
C THR A 86 25.27 29.05 13.48
N GLU A 87 24.78 30.29 13.30
CA GLU A 87 23.39 30.65 13.56
C GLU A 87 22.43 29.86 12.65
N GLU A 88 22.74 29.79 11.34
CA GLU A 88 21.95 28.99 10.40
C GLU A 88 21.92 27.50 10.79
N THR A 89 23.07 26.94 11.17
CA THR A 89 23.17 25.54 11.63
C THR A 89 22.35 25.29 12.88
N SER A 90 22.33 26.25 13.82
CA SER A 90 21.52 26.17 15.04
C SER A 90 20.02 26.17 14.72
N ALA A 91 19.58 27.09 13.86
CA ALA A 91 18.19 27.13 13.42
C ALA A 91 17.75 25.85 12.69
N GLN A 92 18.61 25.34 11.81
CA GLN A 92 18.37 24.07 11.12
C GLN A 92 18.27 22.88 12.10
N SER A 93 19.09 22.88 13.15
CA SER A 93 19.05 21.84 14.18
C SER A 93 17.74 21.86 14.99
N GLU A 94 17.20 23.02 15.27
CA GLU A 94 15.89 23.16 15.93
C GLU A 94 14.75 22.65 15.05
N LEU A 95 14.79 22.93 13.73
CA LEU A 95 13.82 22.39 12.77
C LEU A 95 13.89 20.87 12.69
N ILE A 96 15.09 20.30 12.67
CA ILE A 96 15.29 18.84 12.68
C ILE A 96 14.75 18.22 13.96
N ALA A 97 14.98 18.82 15.11
CA ALA A 97 14.44 18.35 16.40
C ALA A 97 12.90 18.36 16.42
N SER A 98 12.29 19.41 15.88
CA SER A 98 10.82 19.50 15.74
C SER A 98 10.28 18.41 14.81
N ALA A 99 10.87 18.28 13.63
CA ALA A 99 10.48 17.25 12.65
C ALA A 99 10.66 15.81 13.20
N SER A 100 11.71 15.57 14.00
CA SER A 100 11.92 14.29 14.67
C SER A 100 10.85 13.97 15.70
N THR A 101 10.35 14.99 16.41
CA THR A 101 9.24 14.83 17.36
C THR A 101 7.93 14.49 16.63
N GLU A 102 7.60 15.19 15.55
CA GLU A 102 6.44 14.87 14.71
C GLU A 102 6.52 13.45 14.10
N MET A 103 7.71 13.08 13.65
CA MET A 103 7.96 11.73 13.13
C MET A 103 7.72 10.66 14.20
N SER A 104 8.19 10.90 15.44
CA SER A 104 7.97 9.96 16.56
C SER A 104 6.48 9.80 16.89
N GLN A 105 5.71 10.90 16.85
CA GLN A 105 4.25 10.85 17.02
C GLN A 105 3.56 10.08 15.90
N SER A 106 4.00 10.30 14.65
CA SER A 106 3.47 9.58 13.48
C SER A 106 3.75 8.08 13.57
N VAL A 107 4.94 7.68 14.00
CA VAL A 107 5.31 6.28 14.23
C VAL A 107 4.42 5.65 15.31
N GLN A 108 4.10 6.38 16.37
CA GLN A 108 3.21 5.88 17.42
C GLN A 108 1.78 5.65 16.91
N VAL A 109 1.25 6.55 16.08
CA VAL A 109 -0.06 6.38 15.43
C VAL A 109 -0.05 5.17 14.50
N ILE A 110 1.01 5.00 13.70
CA ILE A 110 1.17 3.83 12.83
C ILE A 110 1.19 2.54 13.66
N ALA A 111 1.94 2.50 14.76
CA ALA A 111 2.00 1.33 15.63
C ALA A 111 0.61 0.94 16.17
N SER A 112 -0.18 1.93 16.65
CA SER A 112 -1.55 1.67 17.09
C SER A 112 -2.46 1.16 15.96
N SER A 113 -2.31 1.72 14.75
CA SER A 113 -3.08 1.27 13.58
C SER A 113 -2.71 -0.16 13.14
N VAL A 114 -1.45 -0.55 13.30
CA VAL A 114 -0.99 -1.93 13.03
C VAL A 114 -1.57 -2.90 14.06
N GLU A 115 -1.66 -2.51 15.33
CA GLU A 115 -2.31 -3.33 16.36
C GLU A 115 -3.80 -3.52 16.07
N GLU A 116 -4.54 -2.46 15.72
CA GLU A 116 -5.95 -2.53 15.33
C GLU A 116 -6.15 -3.40 14.07
N MET A 117 -5.23 -3.29 13.11
CA MET A 117 -5.25 -4.12 11.90
C MET A 117 -5.04 -5.60 12.24
N SER A 118 -4.13 -5.93 13.15
CA SER A 118 -3.89 -7.31 13.61
C SER A 118 -5.15 -7.91 14.24
N ILE A 119 -5.84 -7.17 15.11
CA ILE A 119 -7.10 -7.60 15.72
C ILE A 119 -8.19 -7.83 14.64
N SER A 120 -8.28 -6.92 13.66
CA SER A 120 -9.24 -7.04 12.56
C SER A 120 -8.97 -8.28 11.70
N ILE A 121 -7.72 -8.59 11.46
CA ILE A 121 -7.25 -9.77 10.73
C ILE A 121 -7.65 -11.05 11.47
N GLU A 122 -7.42 -11.13 12.79
CA GLU A 122 -7.84 -12.28 13.60
C GLU A 122 -9.38 -12.48 13.56
N GLU A 123 -10.14 -11.39 13.59
CA GLU A 123 -11.59 -11.47 13.47
C GLU A 123 -12.03 -11.98 12.08
N VAL A 124 -11.37 -11.53 11.01
CA VAL A 124 -11.64 -12.03 9.64
C VAL A 124 -11.35 -13.53 9.55
N ALA A 125 -10.24 -14.01 10.10
CA ALA A 125 -9.91 -15.43 10.14
C ALA A 125 -10.97 -16.25 10.88
N ARG A 126 -11.38 -15.78 12.05
CA ARG A 126 -12.43 -16.44 12.83
C ARG A 126 -13.75 -16.50 12.06
N ARG A 127 -14.20 -15.40 11.46
CA ARG A 127 -15.41 -15.34 10.64
C ARG A 127 -15.33 -16.26 9.42
N ALA A 128 -14.19 -16.36 8.76
CA ALA A 128 -13.97 -17.28 7.65
C ALA A 128 -14.16 -18.75 8.10
N SER A 129 -13.65 -19.10 9.28
CA SER A 129 -13.85 -20.43 9.89
C SER A 129 -15.34 -20.70 10.19
N ASP A 130 -16.06 -19.72 10.76
CA ASP A 130 -17.48 -19.82 11.04
C ASP A 130 -18.30 -20.02 9.75
N TYR A 131 -17.97 -19.26 8.67
CA TYR A 131 -18.61 -19.42 7.37
C TYR A 131 -18.37 -20.80 6.75
N ALA A 132 -17.17 -21.36 6.91
CA ALA A 132 -16.88 -22.73 6.45
C ALA A 132 -17.72 -23.77 7.20
N ALA A 133 -17.97 -23.57 8.50
CA ALA A 133 -18.84 -24.44 9.28
C ALA A 133 -20.31 -24.35 8.83
N ILE A 134 -20.82 -23.13 8.69
CA ILE A 134 -22.20 -22.87 8.21
C ILE A 134 -22.39 -23.43 6.80
N SER A 135 -21.40 -23.29 5.90
CA SER A 135 -21.45 -23.83 4.55
C SER A 135 -21.53 -25.36 4.53
N ARG A 136 -20.81 -26.04 5.42
CA ARG A 136 -20.89 -27.50 5.56
C ARG A 136 -22.27 -27.96 6.00
N ASP A 137 -22.88 -27.25 6.96
CA ASP A 137 -24.22 -27.58 7.46
C ASP A 137 -25.28 -27.31 6.39
N ALA A 138 -25.22 -26.19 5.71
CA ALA A 138 -26.08 -25.86 4.57
C ALA A 138 -25.95 -26.88 3.43
N ASN A 139 -24.76 -27.37 3.13
CA ASN A 139 -24.55 -28.41 2.13
C ASN A 139 -25.23 -29.72 2.54
N LYS A 140 -25.06 -30.13 3.80
CA LYS A 140 -25.72 -31.31 4.34
C LYS A 140 -27.27 -31.19 4.21
N THR A 141 -27.83 -30.07 4.63
CA THR A 141 -29.27 -29.81 4.53
C THR A 141 -29.76 -29.85 3.08
N ALA A 142 -28.98 -29.27 2.13
CA ALA A 142 -29.34 -29.32 0.72
C ALA A 142 -29.33 -30.74 0.15
N ILE A 143 -28.35 -31.57 0.54
CA ILE A 143 -28.29 -32.99 0.15
C ILE A 143 -29.48 -33.76 0.71
N GLU A 144 -29.82 -33.59 2.01
CA GLU A 144 -30.98 -34.23 2.63
C GLU A 144 -32.29 -33.81 1.93
N THR A 145 -32.43 -32.51 1.62
CA THR A 145 -33.58 -31.99 0.87
C THR A 145 -33.65 -32.60 -0.52
N ASN A 146 -32.53 -32.78 -1.21
CA ASN A 146 -32.48 -33.42 -2.52
C ASN A 146 -32.99 -34.86 -2.46
N LEU A 147 -32.60 -35.62 -1.44
CA LEU A 147 -33.09 -37.00 -1.23
C LEU A 147 -34.61 -37.03 -1.03
N ILE A 148 -35.18 -36.11 -0.23
CA ILE A 148 -36.64 -36.04 0.01
C ILE A 148 -37.37 -35.70 -1.28
N VAL A 149 -36.86 -34.73 -2.06
CA VAL A 149 -37.48 -34.32 -3.33
C VAL A 149 -37.40 -35.44 -4.38
N ASN A 150 -36.29 -36.16 -4.46
CA ASN A 150 -36.16 -37.33 -5.33
C ASN A 150 -37.23 -38.42 -4.97
N LYS A 151 -37.38 -38.67 -3.67
CA LYS A 151 -38.41 -39.61 -3.19
C LYS A 151 -39.82 -39.16 -3.58
N LEU A 152 -40.12 -37.85 -3.46
CA LEU A 152 -41.39 -37.30 -3.93
C LEU A 152 -41.63 -37.52 -5.43
N GLY A 153 -40.57 -37.41 -6.24
CA GLY A 153 -40.61 -37.68 -7.67
C GLY A 153 -40.94 -39.16 -7.98
N GLU A 154 -40.33 -40.11 -7.23
CA GLU A 154 -40.63 -41.54 -7.33
C GLU A 154 -42.10 -41.82 -6.95
N ASP A 155 -42.54 -41.28 -5.80
CA ASP A 155 -43.91 -41.45 -5.32
C ASP A 155 -44.95 -40.90 -6.34
N ALA A 156 -44.69 -39.74 -6.93
CA ALA A 156 -45.50 -39.18 -8.00
C ALA A 156 -45.54 -40.07 -9.25
N LYS A 157 -44.40 -40.69 -9.60
CA LYS A 157 -44.36 -41.66 -10.71
C LYS A 157 -45.22 -42.89 -10.44
N ASP A 158 -45.17 -43.41 -9.22
CA ASP A 158 -45.98 -44.59 -8.84
C ASP A 158 -47.46 -44.25 -8.78
N ILE A 159 -47.84 -43.07 -8.27
CA ILE A 159 -49.24 -42.60 -8.35
C ILE A 159 -49.68 -42.50 -9.81
N GLY A 160 -48.81 -42.03 -10.72
CA GLY A 160 -49.10 -41.99 -12.17
C GLY A 160 -49.51 -43.37 -12.73
N LYS A 161 -48.78 -44.42 -12.36
CA LYS A 161 -49.14 -45.80 -12.77
C LYS A 161 -50.48 -46.25 -12.23
N VAL A 162 -50.79 -45.92 -10.98
CA VAL A 162 -52.10 -46.26 -10.38
C VAL A 162 -53.24 -45.54 -11.12
N ILE A 163 -53.06 -44.27 -11.47
CA ILE A 163 -54.05 -43.49 -12.23
C ILE A 163 -54.27 -44.06 -13.64
N GLU A 164 -53.22 -44.55 -14.31
CA GLU A 164 -53.38 -45.26 -15.57
C GLU A 164 -54.19 -46.52 -15.42
N SER A 165 -53.96 -47.32 -14.37
CA SER A 165 -54.76 -48.50 -14.09
C SER A 165 -56.25 -48.15 -13.81
N ILE A 166 -56.48 -47.01 -13.10
CA ILE A 166 -57.89 -46.56 -12.85
C ILE A 166 -58.58 -46.15 -14.13
N ALA A 167 -57.89 -45.43 -15.02
CA ALA A 167 -58.38 -45.03 -16.34
C ALA A 167 -58.72 -46.26 -17.21
N ASP A 168 -57.90 -47.30 -17.18
CA ASP A 168 -58.17 -48.55 -17.87
C ASP A 168 -59.38 -49.30 -17.33
N ILE A 169 -59.52 -49.39 -15.98
CA ILE A 169 -60.69 -49.97 -15.31
C ILE A 169 -61.95 -49.16 -15.71
N ALA A 170 -61.90 -47.83 -15.70
CA ALA A 170 -63.03 -47.00 -16.09
C ALA A 170 -63.41 -47.26 -17.56
N SER A 171 -62.47 -47.42 -18.47
CA SER A 171 -62.73 -47.76 -19.87
C SER A 171 -63.35 -49.14 -20.01
N GLN A 172 -62.83 -50.15 -19.31
CA GLN A 172 -63.43 -51.51 -19.29
C GLN A 172 -64.82 -51.49 -18.70
N THR A 173 -65.06 -50.73 -17.62
CA THR A 173 -66.36 -50.58 -16.97
C THR A 173 -67.36 -49.92 -17.92
N HIS A 174 -66.90 -48.92 -18.68
CA HIS A 174 -67.70 -48.24 -19.70
C HIS A 174 -68.14 -49.23 -20.79
N LEU A 175 -67.27 -50.09 -21.28
CA LEU A 175 -67.59 -51.13 -22.27
C LEU A 175 -68.51 -52.19 -21.73
N LEU A 176 -68.30 -52.63 -20.47
CA LEU A 176 -69.17 -53.59 -19.82
C LEU A 176 -70.58 -53.01 -19.63
N SER A 177 -70.73 -51.78 -19.22
CA SER A 177 -72.03 -51.13 -19.05
C SER A 177 -72.74 -50.91 -20.39
N LEU A 178 -71.97 -50.61 -21.45
CA LEU A 178 -72.54 -50.52 -22.78
C LEU A 178 -73.13 -51.88 -23.24
N ASN A 179 -72.38 -52.96 -23.05
CA ASN A 179 -72.86 -54.31 -23.37
C ASN A 179 -74.09 -54.66 -22.55
N ALA A 180 -74.13 -54.36 -21.25
CA ALA A 180 -75.27 -54.57 -20.39
C ALA A 180 -76.49 -53.73 -20.83
N ALA A 181 -76.32 -52.49 -21.28
CA ALA A 181 -77.35 -51.63 -21.78
C ALA A 181 -77.97 -52.20 -23.10
N ILE A 182 -77.13 -52.76 -23.99
CA ILE A 182 -77.55 -53.42 -25.20
C ILE A 182 -78.40 -54.64 -24.88
N GLU A 183 -77.96 -55.50 -23.95
CA GLU A 183 -78.64 -56.70 -23.55
C GLU A 183 -79.98 -56.41 -22.85
N ALA A 184 -79.98 -55.37 -21.98
CA ALA A 184 -81.22 -54.90 -21.35
C ALA A 184 -82.24 -54.36 -22.35
N ALA A 185 -81.79 -53.71 -23.43
CA ALA A 185 -82.66 -53.26 -24.51
C ALA A 185 -83.21 -54.46 -25.32
N SER A 186 -82.43 -55.52 -25.50
CA SER A 186 -82.85 -56.76 -26.17
C SER A 186 -83.90 -57.54 -25.39
N ALA A 187 -83.90 -57.48 -24.04
CA ALA A 187 -84.89 -58.13 -23.12
C ALA A 187 -86.28 -57.40 -23.09
N GLY A 188 -86.47 -56.28 -23.74
CA GLY A 188 -87.70 -55.52 -23.88
C GLY A 188 -88.23 -55.03 -22.54
N GLU A 189 -89.54 -55.25 -22.23
CA GLU A 189 -90.16 -54.77 -20.97
C GLU A 189 -89.49 -55.29 -19.73
N ALA A 190 -89.00 -56.55 -19.74
CA ALA A 190 -88.32 -57.18 -18.62
C ALA A 190 -86.95 -56.57 -18.29
N GLY A 191 -86.30 -55.92 -19.25
CA GLY A 191 -84.98 -55.34 -19.13
C GLY A 191 -84.95 -53.85 -18.69
N LYS A 192 -86.13 -53.18 -18.55
CA LYS A 192 -86.19 -51.73 -18.26
C LYS A 192 -85.40 -51.29 -17.04
N GLY A 193 -85.52 -52.03 -15.91
CA GLY A 193 -84.74 -51.70 -14.68
C GLY A 193 -83.24 -51.84 -14.85
N PHE A 194 -82.83 -52.90 -15.56
CA PHE A 194 -81.41 -53.12 -15.88
C PHE A 194 -80.81 -52.08 -16.83
N ALA A 195 -81.59 -51.58 -17.80
CA ALA A 195 -81.18 -50.56 -18.71
C ALA A 195 -80.81 -49.20 -18.01
N VAL A 196 -81.65 -48.85 -16.98
CA VAL A 196 -81.38 -47.66 -16.16
C VAL A 196 -80.05 -47.78 -15.39
N VAL A 197 -79.82 -48.95 -14.72
CA VAL A 197 -78.58 -49.19 -13.99
C VAL A 197 -77.36 -49.21 -14.92
N ALA A 198 -77.48 -49.85 -16.09
CA ALA A 198 -76.40 -49.89 -17.07
C ALA A 198 -76.05 -48.48 -17.60
N SER A 199 -77.06 -47.63 -17.82
CA SER A 199 -76.81 -46.23 -18.21
C SER A 199 -76.14 -45.42 -17.12
N GLU A 200 -76.54 -45.62 -15.85
CA GLU A 200 -75.88 -44.93 -14.72
C GLU A 200 -74.47 -45.40 -14.51
N VAL A 201 -74.14 -46.68 -14.60
CA VAL A 201 -72.81 -47.23 -14.52
C VAL A 201 -71.96 -46.72 -15.68
N LYS A 202 -72.51 -46.58 -16.87
CA LYS A 202 -71.83 -46.01 -18.03
C LYS A 202 -71.42 -44.55 -17.79
N GLU A 203 -72.32 -43.75 -17.21
CA GLU A 203 -72.03 -42.33 -16.97
C GLU A 203 -70.97 -42.20 -15.83
N LEU A 204 -71.08 -43.01 -14.75
CA LEU A 204 -70.04 -43.05 -13.69
C LEU A 204 -68.67 -43.46 -14.22
N ALA A 205 -68.62 -44.45 -15.11
CA ALA A 205 -67.35 -44.87 -15.75
C ALA A 205 -66.75 -43.76 -16.61
N LYS A 206 -67.57 -43.06 -17.38
CA LYS A 206 -67.12 -41.89 -18.16
C LYS A 206 -66.58 -40.77 -17.26
N GLN A 207 -67.26 -40.45 -16.18
CA GLN A 207 -66.86 -39.45 -15.22
C GLN A 207 -65.56 -39.84 -14.51
N SER A 208 -65.36 -41.13 -14.16
CA SER A 208 -64.12 -41.68 -13.60
C SER A 208 -62.96 -41.55 -14.57
N ALA A 209 -63.16 -41.81 -15.87
CA ALA A 209 -62.16 -41.66 -16.86
C ALA A 209 -61.67 -40.17 -17.02
N ILE A 210 -62.66 -39.21 -17.00
CA ILE A 210 -62.34 -37.77 -17.05
C ILE A 210 -61.58 -37.38 -15.80
N SER A 211 -61.98 -37.76 -14.60
CA SER A 211 -61.27 -37.42 -13.35
C SER A 211 -59.85 -38.05 -13.33
N SER A 212 -59.72 -39.29 -13.82
CA SER A 212 -58.41 -39.91 -13.95
C SER A 212 -57.48 -39.13 -14.87
N GLN A 213 -57.96 -38.59 -15.99
CA GLN A 213 -57.20 -37.77 -16.90
C GLN A 213 -56.77 -36.46 -16.22
N GLU A 214 -57.67 -35.81 -15.51
CA GLU A 214 -57.32 -34.57 -14.76
C GLU A 214 -56.23 -34.82 -13.71
N ILE A 215 -56.36 -35.95 -12.95
CA ILE A 215 -55.33 -36.33 -11.97
C ILE A 215 -54.02 -36.64 -12.67
N LYS A 216 -53.98 -37.33 -13.82
CA LYS A 216 -52.79 -37.62 -14.58
C LYS A 216 -52.04 -36.30 -14.96
N GLU A 217 -52.77 -35.29 -15.41
CA GLU A 217 -52.16 -33.99 -15.73
C GLU A 217 -51.54 -33.31 -14.49
N LYS A 218 -52.23 -33.38 -13.32
CA LYS A 218 -51.65 -32.89 -12.06
C LYS A 218 -50.42 -33.62 -11.63
N ILE A 219 -50.39 -34.96 -11.76
CA ILE A 219 -49.19 -35.80 -11.44
C ILE A 219 -48.02 -35.44 -12.37
N GLN A 220 -48.26 -35.26 -13.66
CA GLN A 220 -47.21 -34.82 -14.60
C GLN A 220 -46.65 -33.44 -14.23
N SER A 221 -47.51 -32.52 -13.79
CA SER A 221 -47.09 -31.22 -13.30
C SER A 221 -46.22 -31.34 -12.03
N ILE A 222 -46.60 -32.23 -11.09
CA ILE A 222 -45.81 -32.50 -9.88
C ILE A 222 -44.44 -33.06 -10.27
N GLN A 223 -44.36 -34.03 -11.16
CA GLN A 223 -43.08 -34.60 -11.64
C GLN A 223 -42.18 -33.54 -12.23
N LYS A 224 -42.70 -32.70 -13.13
CA LYS A 224 -41.92 -31.59 -13.74
C LYS A 224 -41.43 -30.58 -12.70
N ASN A 225 -42.26 -30.23 -11.73
CA ASN A 225 -41.86 -29.30 -10.65
C ASN A 225 -40.80 -29.92 -9.74
N THR A 226 -40.88 -31.23 -9.50
CA THR A 226 -39.88 -31.97 -8.74
C THR A 226 -38.52 -31.97 -9.45
N GLU A 227 -38.47 -32.22 -10.77
CA GLU A 227 -37.26 -32.14 -11.57
C GLU A 227 -36.64 -30.72 -11.54
N ASN A 228 -37.46 -29.69 -11.69
CA ASN A 228 -37.00 -28.29 -11.59
C ASN A 228 -36.44 -27.99 -10.20
N THR A 229 -37.05 -28.49 -9.14
CA THR A 229 -36.61 -28.31 -7.75
C THR A 229 -35.28 -29.00 -7.51
N ILE A 230 -35.06 -30.22 -8.02
CA ILE A 230 -33.79 -30.95 -7.96
C ILE A 230 -32.70 -30.14 -8.65
N SER A 231 -33.00 -29.60 -9.85
CA SER A 231 -32.04 -28.74 -10.58
C SER A 231 -31.66 -27.48 -9.80
N ALA A 232 -32.64 -26.85 -9.11
CA ALA A 232 -32.38 -25.69 -8.25
C ALA A 232 -31.50 -26.05 -7.04
N ILE A 233 -31.77 -27.15 -6.37
CA ILE A 233 -31.00 -27.64 -5.21
C ILE A 233 -29.55 -27.93 -5.65
N ASN A 234 -29.32 -28.56 -6.80
CA ASN A 234 -28.00 -28.83 -7.31
C ASN A 234 -27.19 -27.54 -7.56
N LYS A 235 -27.85 -26.46 -8.02
CA LYS A 235 -27.20 -25.14 -8.15
C LYS A 235 -26.86 -24.55 -6.78
N ILE A 236 -27.69 -24.71 -5.78
CA ILE A 236 -27.44 -24.29 -4.40
C ILE A 236 -26.22 -25.03 -3.85
N VAL A 237 -26.13 -26.34 -4.00
CA VAL A 237 -24.97 -27.15 -3.58
C VAL A 237 -23.67 -26.65 -4.24
N ALA A 238 -23.68 -26.39 -5.54
CA ALA A 238 -22.53 -25.85 -6.25
C ALA A 238 -22.11 -24.45 -5.73
N THR A 239 -23.08 -23.61 -5.36
CA THR A 239 -22.80 -22.30 -4.78
C THR A 239 -22.20 -22.40 -3.38
N ILE A 240 -22.75 -23.28 -2.54
CA ILE A 240 -22.24 -23.55 -1.19
C ILE A 240 -20.79 -24.05 -1.24
N SER A 241 -20.46 -24.93 -2.19
CA SER A 241 -19.09 -25.40 -2.39
C SER A 241 -18.13 -24.23 -2.67
N LYS A 242 -18.50 -23.32 -3.56
CA LYS A 242 -17.70 -22.12 -3.84
C LYS A 242 -17.51 -21.22 -2.61
N VAL A 243 -18.54 -21.03 -1.81
CA VAL A 243 -18.46 -20.26 -0.55
C VAL A 243 -17.49 -20.92 0.41
N ASN A 244 -17.55 -22.25 0.54
CA ASN A 244 -16.61 -22.99 1.39
C ASN A 244 -15.15 -22.85 0.91
N ASP A 245 -14.89 -22.93 -0.40
CA ASP A 245 -13.56 -22.76 -0.97
C ASP A 245 -13.01 -21.34 -0.72
N ILE A 246 -13.85 -20.32 -0.92
CA ILE A 246 -13.48 -18.91 -0.63
C ILE A 246 -13.16 -18.74 0.86
N SER A 247 -14.00 -19.28 1.75
CA SER A 247 -13.78 -19.19 3.20
C SER A 247 -12.47 -19.87 3.62
N SER A 248 -12.18 -21.03 3.05
CA SER A 248 -10.91 -21.74 3.27
C SER A 248 -9.70 -20.92 2.77
N THR A 249 -9.83 -20.28 1.61
CA THR A 249 -8.78 -19.42 1.06
C THR A 249 -8.53 -18.22 1.95
N ILE A 250 -9.57 -17.55 2.43
CA ILE A 250 -9.45 -16.42 3.37
C ILE A 250 -8.76 -16.89 4.65
N ALA A 251 -9.21 -17.99 5.25
CA ALA A 251 -8.63 -18.51 6.50
C ALA A 251 -7.15 -18.91 6.36
N SER A 252 -6.68 -19.23 5.16
CA SER A 252 -5.27 -19.57 4.90
C SER A 252 -4.40 -18.38 4.50
N ALA A 253 -5.02 -17.25 4.10
CA ALA A 253 -4.31 -16.03 3.67
C ALA A 253 -4.09 -15.03 4.80
N VAL A 254 -4.71 -15.27 5.95
CA VAL A 254 -4.71 -14.49 7.18
C VAL A 254 -3.89 -15.17 8.25
#